data_42c05f41d20261390053b266eb784e9b
#
_entry.id   42c05f41d20261390053b266eb784e9b
#
_cell.length_a   1.000
_cell.length_b   1.000
_cell.length_c   1.000
_cell.angle_alpha   90.00
_cell.angle_beta   90.00
_cell.angle_gamma   90.00
#
_symmetry.space_group_name_H-M   'P 1'
#
loop_
_entity.id
_entity.type
_entity.pdbx_description
1 polymer ?
#
loop_
_entity_poly.entity_id
_entity_poly.type
_entity_poly.pdbx_seq_one_letter_code
_entity_poly.pdbx_strand_id
1 'polypeptide(L)'
;MKLHTFGPAANGRRVAVFLAEKGLEIETSELKVREGAQFEEPFTTMNPFHCVPFLELDSGQIIAESIAICRYLEAKHPENPLFGRTDEEKAEIEMWLRRVELDAFIPLLHAVRNAVPSFAGRVLPGTRSDLPQLSVMTTRGVETATLFLDRTEPLLAGKEFLAGDEFSIADIIGALTVNMAK
;
A
#
# COMPACT_ATOMS: atom_id res chain seq x y z
N MET A 1 -18.12 -8.30 -7.28
CA MET A 1 -17.16 -7.81 -6.25
C MET A 1 -17.07 -6.29 -6.32
N LYS A 2 -16.75 -5.62 -5.20
CA LYS A 2 -16.70 -4.16 -5.08
C LYS A 2 -15.49 -3.71 -4.26
N LEU A 3 -14.71 -2.77 -4.79
CA LEU A 3 -13.55 -2.20 -4.10
C LEU A 3 -13.98 -0.96 -3.32
N HIS A 4 -13.79 -0.97 -2.01
CA HIS A 4 -13.97 0.18 -1.15
C HIS A 4 -12.61 0.85 -0.92
N THR A 5 -12.47 2.10 -1.31
CA THR A 5 -11.16 2.77 -1.35
C THR A 5 -11.23 4.25 -0.96
N PHE A 6 -10.06 4.87 -0.90
CA PHE A 6 -9.85 6.32 -0.86
C PHE A 6 -8.66 6.64 -1.77
N GLY A 7 -8.93 7.18 -2.96
CA GLY A 7 -7.95 7.43 -4.01
C GLY A 7 -6.70 8.21 -3.57
N PRO A 8 -6.78 9.24 -2.70
CA PRO A 8 -5.60 9.93 -2.19
C PRO A 8 -4.68 9.09 -1.30
N ALA A 9 -5.15 7.98 -0.72
CA ALA A 9 -4.34 7.12 0.14
C ALA A 9 -3.39 6.25 -0.70
N ALA A 10 -2.13 6.12 -0.28
CA ALA A 10 -1.12 5.34 -0.98
C ALA A 10 -1.55 3.88 -1.22
N ASN A 11 -2.18 3.24 -0.22
CA ASN A 11 -2.68 1.87 -0.36
C ASN A 11 -3.86 1.76 -1.35
N GLY A 12 -4.74 2.78 -1.43
CA GLY A 12 -5.79 2.85 -2.44
C GLY A 12 -5.20 3.00 -3.84
N ARG A 13 -4.21 3.87 -3.99
CA ARG A 13 -3.47 4.06 -5.25
C ARG A 13 -2.74 2.80 -5.70
N ARG A 14 -2.19 2.00 -4.76
CA ARG A 14 -1.54 0.71 -5.07
C ARG A 14 -2.49 -0.22 -5.80
N VAL A 15 -3.71 -0.40 -5.28
CA VAL A 15 -4.70 -1.25 -5.94
C VAL A 15 -5.16 -0.65 -7.26
N ALA A 16 -5.34 0.66 -7.33
CA ALA A 16 -5.74 1.34 -8.58
C ALA A 16 -4.70 1.17 -9.70
N VAL A 17 -3.40 1.33 -9.39
CA VAL A 17 -2.32 1.10 -10.35
C VAL A 17 -2.28 -0.38 -10.76
N PHE A 18 -2.38 -1.30 -9.79
CA PHE A 18 -2.43 -2.73 -10.08
C PHE A 18 -3.58 -3.09 -11.03
N LEU A 19 -4.77 -2.57 -10.79
CA LEU A 19 -5.94 -2.79 -11.67
C LEU A 19 -5.68 -2.27 -13.08
N ALA A 20 -5.09 -1.06 -13.19
CA ALA A 20 -4.78 -0.45 -14.48
C ALA A 20 -3.75 -1.29 -15.27
N GLU A 21 -2.67 -1.73 -14.64
CA GLU A 21 -1.64 -2.58 -15.26
C GLU A 21 -2.19 -3.95 -15.70
N LYS A 22 -3.16 -4.48 -14.97
CA LYS A 22 -3.87 -5.72 -15.32
C LYS A 22 -4.98 -5.51 -16.36
N GLY A 23 -5.34 -4.27 -16.68
CA GLY A 23 -6.49 -3.97 -17.53
C GLY A 23 -7.83 -4.39 -16.91
N LEU A 24 -7.95 -4.39 -15.58
CA LEU A 24 -9.14 -4.85 -14.86
C LEU A 24 -10.01 -3.66 -14.43
N GLU A 25 -11.31 -3.80 -14.66
CA GLU A 25 -12.34 -2.88 -14.16
C GLU A 25 -13.14 -3.55 -13.05
N ILE A 26 -13.22 -2.91 -11.89
CA ILE A 26 -13.98 -3.37 -10.72
C ILE A 26 -14.86 -2.23 -10.23
N GLU A 27 -16.11 -2.53 -9.87
CA GLU A 27 -16.98 -1.55 -9.22
C GLU A 27 -16.26 -0.95 -8.00
N THR A 28 -16.17 0.37 -7.95
CA THR A 28 -15.41 1.07 -6.91
C THR A 28 -16.30 2.03 -6.13
N SER A 29 -16.17 2.01 -4.81
CA SER A 29 -16.82 2.92 -3.87
C SER A 29 -15.77 3.78 -3.16
N GLU A 30 -15.80 5.07 -3.38
CA GLU A 30 -14.91 6.02 -2.72
C GLU A 30 -15.43 6.37 -1.33
N LEU A 31 -14.67 6.03 -0.27
CA LEU A 31 -15.03 6.36 1.10
C LEU A 31 -14.58 7.78 1.46
N LYS A 32 -15.42 8.49 2.21
CA LYS A 32 -15.09 9.80 2.77
C LYS A 32 -14.21 9.68 4.01
N VAL A 33 -12.99 9.15 3.84
CA VAL A 33 -12.04 8.87 4.94
C VAL A 33 -11.68 10.12 5.75
N ARG A 34 -11.66 11.29 5.11
CA ARG A 34 -11.39 12.56 5.81
C ARG A 34 -12.51 12.95 6.76
N GLU A 35 -13.74 12.53 6.47
CA GLU A 35 -14.93 12.72 7.31
C GLU A 35 -15.09 11.61 8.36
N GLY A 36 -14.26 10.56 8.28
CA GLY A 36 -14.26 9.46 9.24
C GLY A 36 -15.18 8.30 8.88
N ALA A 37 -15.65 8.21 7.62
CA ALA A 37 -16.59 7.18 7.17
C ALA A 37 -16.15 5.74 7.49
N GLN A 38 -14.83 5.47 7.54
CA GLN A 38 -14.30 4.15 7.89
C GLN A 38 -14.57 3.74 9.35
N PHE A 39 -15.02 4.67 10.20
CA PHE A 39 -15.40 4.43 11.59
C PHE A 39 -16.92 4.40 11.81
N GLU A 40 -17.68 4.41 10.74
CA GLU A 40 -19.14 4.40 10.77
C GLU A 40 -19.69 3.11 10.13
N GLU A 41 -20.89 2.70 10.54
CA GLU A 41 -21.54 1.59 9.86
C GLU A 41 -21.96 1.97 8.42
N PRO A 42 -21.92 1.01 7.50
CA PRO A 42 -21.62 -0.43 7.70
C PRO A 42 -20.12 -0.79 7.68
N PHE A 43 -19.21 0.17 7.52
CA PHE A 43 -17.79 -0.09 7.27
C PHE A 43 -17.05 -0.66 8.49
N THR A 44 -17.49 -0.34 9.70
CA THR A 44 -16.94 -0.92 10.95
C THR A 44 -17.19 -2.41 11.04
N THR A 45 -18.37 -2.88 10.62
CA THR A 45 -18.71 -4.30 10.53
C THR A 45 -17.99 -4.99 9.38
N MET A 46 -17.87 -4.32 8.21
CA MET A 46 -17.21 -4.90 7.03
C MET A 46 -15.70 -5.05 7.23
N ASN A 47 -15.04 -4.05 7.81
CA ASN A 47 -13.60 -4.11 8.07
C ASN A 47 -13.28 -3.56 9.47
N PRO A 48 -13.15 -4.43 10.47
CA PRO A 48 -12.89 -4.01 11.87
C PRO A 48 -11.53 -3.37 12.09
N PHE A 49 -10.63 -3.41 11.10
CA PHE A 49 -9.37 -2.66 11.12
C PHE A 49 -9.52 -1.20 10.68
N HIS A 50 -10.71 -0.77 10.20
CA HIS A 50 -11.05 0.59 9.77
C HIS A 50 -10.06 1.18 8.76
N CYS A 51 -9.46 0.33 7.94
CA CYS A 51 -8.50 0.72 6.90
C CYS A 51 -9.10 0.58 5.50
N VAL A 52 -8.63 1.38 4.57
CA VAL A 52 -8.90 1.27 3.15
C VAL A 52 -7.59 1.06 2.39
N PRO A 53 -7.60 0.36 1.25
CA PRO A 53 -8.75 -0.29 0.59
C PRO A 53 -9.14 -1.63 1.22
N PHE A 54 -10.36 -2.08 0.94
CA PHE A 54 -10.81 -3.44 1.13
C PHE A 54 -11.74 -3.86 -0.01
N LEU A 55 -11.74 -5.15 -0.33
CA LEU A 55 -12.51 -5.75 -1.41
C LEU A 55 -13.65 -6.58 -0.83
N GLU A 56 -14.88 -6.27 -1.22
CA GLU A 56 -16.09 -7.03 -0.93
C GLU A 56 -16.34 -7.98 -2.10
N LEU A 57 -16.36 -9.28 -1.84
CA LEU A 57 -16.68 -10.31 -2.81
C LEU A 57 -18.20 -10.49 -2.95
N ASP A 58 -18.66 -11.08 -4.05
CA ASP A 58 -20.07 -11.38 -4.28
C ASP A 58 -20.66 -12.35 -3.23
N SER A 59 -19.80 -13.10 -2.55
CA SER A 59 -20.17 -13.95 -1.41
C SER A 59 -20.40 -13.18 -0.10
N GLY A 60 -20.08 -11.88 -0.06
CA GLY A 60 -20.05 -11.06 1.14
C GLY A 60 -18.74 -11.18 1.94
N GLN A 61 -17.80 -12.02 1.52
CA GLN A 61 -16.47 -12.09 2.16
C GLN A 61 -15.69 -10.79 1.91
N ILE A 62 -15.00 -10.30 2.94
CA ILE A 62 -14.13 -9.14 2.86
C ILE A 62 -12.67 -9.57 2.79
N ILE A 63 -11.92 -8.99 1.86
CA ILE A 63 -10.46 -9.08 1.79
C ILE A 63 -9.90 -7.69 2.08
N ALA A 64 -9.28 -7.53 3.23
CA ALA A 64 -8.53 -6.33 3.60
C ALA A 64 -7.05 -6.47 3.20
N GLU A 65 -6.28 -5.38 3.34
CA GLU A 65 -4.89 -5.20 2.93
C GLU A 65 -4.68 -5.15 1.41
N SER A 66 -4.08 -4.05 0.95
CA SER A 66 -3.92 -3.77 -0.48
C SER A 66 -3.13 -4.87 -1.22
N ILE A 67 -2.10 -5.45 -0.59
CA ILE A 67 -1.32 -6.55 -1.19
C ILE A 67 -2.14 -7.84 -1.24
N ALA A 68 -2.94 -8.14 -0.23
CA ALA A 68 -3.83 -9.31 -0.24
C ALA A 68 -4.89 -9.19 -1.35
N ILE A 69 -5.43 -7.99 -1.55
CA ILE A 69 -6.36 -7.68 -2.66
C ILE A 69 -5.66 -7.93 -3.99
N CYS A 70 -4.45 -7.38 -4.20
CA CYS A 70 -3.70 -7.58 -5.44
C CYS A 70 -3.40 -9.07 -5.68
N ARG A 71 -2.99 -9.83 -4.65
CA ARG A 71 -2.76 -11.28 -4.77
C ARG A 71 -4.03 -12.07 -5.11
N TYR A 72 -5.17 -11.71 -4.52
CA TYR A 72 -6.44 -12.35 -4.86
C TYR A 72 -6.80 -12.10 -6.32
N LEU A 73 -6.66 -10.85 -6.78
CA LEU A 73 -6.95 -10.47 -8.16
C LEU A 73 -5.98 -11.12 -9.14
N GLU A 74 -4.69 -11.20 -8.81
CA GLU A 74 -3.68 -11.93 -9.58
C GLU A 74 -4.06 -13.41 -9.78
N ALA A 75 -4.49 -14.07 -8.70
CA ALA A 75 -4.91 -15.47 -8.77
C ALA A 75 -6.17 -15.69 -9.61
N LYS A 76 -7.06 -14.67 -9.69
CA LYS A 76 -8.26 -14.71 -10.54
C LYS A 76 -7.97 -14.36 -11.99
N HIS A 77 -6.96 -13.55 -12.24
CA HIS A 77 -6.56 -13.01 -13.54
C HIS A 77 -5.05 -13.21 -13.74
N PRO A 78 -4.59 -14.45 -14.00
CA PRO A 78 -3.17 -14.80 -14.05
C PRO A 78 -2.43 -14.24 -15.29
N GLU A 79 -3.16 -13.67 -16.24
CA GLU A 79 -2.60 -13.04 -17.42
C GLU A 79 -1.79 -11.80 -17.03
N ASN A 80 -0.64 -11.56 -17.68
CA ASN A 80 0.29 -10.48 -17.36
C ASN A 80 0.62 -10.43 -15.86
N PRO A 81 1.31 -11.47 -15.33
CA PRO A 81 1.53 -11.59 -13.90
C PRO A 81 2.42 -10.48 -13.35
N LEU A 82 1.96 -9.81 -12.29
CA LEU A 82 2.72 -8.79 -11.57
C LEU A 82 3.40 -9.34 -10.29
N PHE A 83 3.16 -10.61 -9.97
CA PHE A 83 3.80 -11.31 -8.84
C PHE A 83 4.77 -12.42 -9.29
N GLY A 84 5.15 -12.44 -10.59
CA GLY A 84 6.09 -13.39 -11.18
C GLY A 84 5.45 -14.69 -11.70
N ARG A 85 6.14 -15.33 -12.63
CA ARG A 85 5.73 -16.58 -13.27
C ARG A 85 6.34 -17.80 -12.60
N THR A 86 7.67 -17.78 -12.43
CA THR A 86 8.42 -18.85 -11.77
C THR A 86 8.45 -18.68 -10.25
N ASP A 87 8.85 -19.70 -9.54
CA ASP A 87 8.96 -19.63 -8.07
C ASP A 87 10.09 -18.70 -7.65
N GLU A 88 11.18 -18.62 -8.46
CA GLU A 88 12.29 -17.69 -8.25
C GLU A 88 11.86 -16.25 -8.44
N GLU A 89 11.15 -15.93 -9.53
CA GLU A 89 10.61 -14.58 -9.77
C GLU A 89 9.66 -14.16 -8.65
N LYS A 90 8.76 -15.06 -8.23
CA LYS A 90 7.84 -14.80 -7.12
C LYS A 90 8.58 -14.48 -5.81
N ALA A 91 9.66 -15.24 -5.54
CA ALA A 91 10.47 -15.02 -4.35
C ALA A 91 11.25 -13.71 -4.40
N GLU A 92 11.82 -13.36 -5.56
CA GLU A 92 12.55 -12.10 -5.75
C GLU A 92 11.61 -10.89 -5.64
N ILE A 93 10.46 -10.94 -6.31
CA ILE A 93 9.44 -9.87 -6.24
C ILE A 93 8.94 -9.70 -4.80
N GLU A 94 8.64 -10.81 -4.08
CA GLU A 94 8.23 -10.73 -2.68
C GLU A 94 9.33 -10.14 -1.79
N MET A 95 10.59 -10.53 -2.01
CA MET A 95 11.73 -9.97 -1.28
C MET A 95 11.79 -8.44 -1.45
N TRP A 96 11.74 -7.93 -2.68
CA TRP A 96 11.76 -6.50 -2.94
C TRP A 96 10.52 -5.79 -2.40
N LEU A 97 9.33 -6.36 -2.59
CA LEU A 97 8.08 -5.85 -2.04
C LEU A 97 8.19 -5.66 -0.51
N ARG A 98 8.69 -6.69 0.20
CA ARG A 98 8.85 -6.65 1.66
C ARG A 98 9.93 -5.66 2.09
N ARG A 99 11.05 -5.56 1.35
CA ARG A 99 12.11 -4.60 1.66
C ARG A 99 11.63 -3.16 1.52
N VAL A 100 11.00 -2.82 0.39
CA VAL A 100 10.44 -1.48 0.19
C VAL A 100 9.39 -1.16 1.25
N GLU A 101 8.50 -2.11 1.55
CA GLU A 101 7.42 -1.91 2.51
C GLU A 101 7.96 -1.66 3.92
N LEU A 102 8.86 -2.52 4.41
CA LEU A 102 9.36 -2.46 5.79
C LEU A 102 10.39 -1.36 6.01
N ASP A 103 11.28 -1.15 5.04
CA ASP A 103 12.45 -0.30 5.23
C ASP A 103 12.24 1.14 4.72
N ALA A 104 11.18 1.39 3.92
CA ALA A 104 10.88 2.72 3.41
C ALA A 104 9.40 3.14 3.53
N PHE A 105 8.45 2.36 2.98
CA PHE A 105 7.05 2.76 2.91
C PHE A 105 6.42 2.95 4.30
N ILE A 106 6.54 1.96 5.19
CA ILE A 106 5.99 2.03 6.56
C ILE A 106 6.69 3.12 7.38
N PRO A 107 8.03 3.26 7.39
CA PRO A 107 8.71 4.37 8.04
C PRO A 107 8.22 5.75 7.57
N LEU A 108 8.08 5.97 6.27
CA LEU A 108 7.53 7.22 5.72
C LEU A 108 6.05 7.42 6.10
N LEU A 109 5.25 6.37 6.10
CA LEU A 109 3.87 6.44 6.56
C LEU A 109 3.78 6.93 8.00
N HIS A 110 4.64 6.41 8.88
CA HIS A 110 4.75 6.89 10.26
C HIS A 110 5.25 8.34 10.33
N ALA A 111 6.23 8.71 9.50
CA ALA A 111 6.71 10.09 9.44
C ALA A 111 5.58 11.06 9.06
N VAL A 112 4.85 10.79 8.00
CA VAL A 112 3.71 11.60 7.55
C VAL A 112 2.64 11.72 8.62
N ARG A 113 2.26 10.61 9.27
CA ARG A 113 1.23 10.62 10.32
C ARG A 113 1.64 11.38 11.57
N ASN A 114 2.93 11.47 11.84
CA ASN A 114 3.47 12.21 12.96
C ASN A 114 3.82 13.67 12.63
N ALA A 115 3.97 14.03 11.35
CA ALA A 115 4.27 15.39 10.91
C ALA A 115 3.02 16.20 10.53
N VAL A 116 2.03 15.57 9.89
CA VAL A 116 0.90 16.28 9.31
C VAL A 116 -0.22 16.45 10.33
N PRO A 117 -0.62 17.70 10.66
CA PRO A 117 -1.60 17.98 11.73
C PRO A 117 -2.95 17.29 11.57
N SER A 118 -3.39 17.04 10.33
CA SER A 118 -4.69 16.36 10.09
C SER A 118 -4.71 14.89 10.55
N PHE A 119 -3.56 14.33 10.93
CA PHE A 119 -3.47 12.99 11.54
C PHE A 119 -3.43 13.01 13.08
N ALA A 120 -3.57 14.16 13.72
CA ALA A 120 -3.74 14.21 15.17
C ALA A 120 -4.94 13.32 15.59
N GLY A 121 -4.75 12.51 16.65
CA GLY A 121 -5.74 11.52 17.08
C GLY A 121 -5.85 10.29 16.16
N ARG A 122 -5.04 10.19 15.10
CA ARG A 122 -5.03 9.10 14.11
C ARG A 122 -3.62 8.74 13.66
N VAL A 123 -2.66 8.82 14.57
CA VAL A 123 -1.24 8.50 14.26
C VAL A 123 -1.03 7.03 13.85
N LEU A 124 -1.89 6.14 14.33
CA LEU A 124 -1.93 4.75 13.88
C LEU A 124 -3.01 4.55 12.80
N PRO A 125 -2.73 3.81 11.72
CA PRO A 125 -3.74 3.46 10.72
C PRO A 125 -4.96 2.77 11.35
N GLY A 126 -6.15 3.12 10.86
CA GLY A 126 -7.40 2.50 11.30
C GLY A 126 -7.79 2.73 12.77
N THR A 127 -7.07 3.59 13.49
CA THR A 127 -7.28 3.78 14.92
C THR A 127 -7.52 5.26 15.24
N ARG A 128 -8.51 5.54 16.10
CA ARG A 128 -8.64 6.80 16.82
C ARG A 128 -8.05 6.62 18.21
N SER A 129 -7.13 7.47 18.60
CA SER A 129 -6.44 7.39 19.90
C SER A 129 -5.92 8.76 20.35
N ASP A 130 -5.68 8.90 21.64
CA ASP A 130 -5.06 10.09 22.24
C ASP A 130 -3.52 10.06 22.16
N LEU A 131 -2.95 9.16 21.37
CA LEU A 131 -1.51 9.11 21.15
C LEU A 131 -1.04 10.40 20.48
N PRO A 132 -0.02 11.07 21.04
CA PRO A 132 0.49 12.32 20.49
C PRO A 132 1.28 12.07 19.20
N GLN A 133 1.29 13.06 18.32
CA GLN A 133 2.27 13.13 17.24
C GLN A 133 3.66 13.41 17.82
N LEU A 134 4.65 12.62 17.41
CA LEU A 134 6.01 12.67 17.92
C LEU A 134 6.99 13.03 16.79
N SER A 135 7.67 14.17 16.90
CA SER A 135 8.67 14.61 15.91
C SER A 135 9.80 13.60 15.72
N VAL A 136 10.17 12.87 16.77
CA VAL A 136 11.18 11.81 16.69
C VAL A 136 10.76 10.68 15.74
N MET A 137 9.46 10.38 15.64
CA MET A 137 8.95 9.38 14.68
C MET A 137 9.02 9.90 13.25
N THR A 138 8.81 11.21 13.06
CA THR A 138 9.02 11.86 11.75
C THR A 138 10.47 11.75 11.33
N THR A 139 11.40 12.20 12.16
CA THR A 139 12.84 12.15 11.86
C THR A 139 13.30 10.72 11.60
N ARG A 140 12.99 9.79 12.50
CA ARG A 140 13.37 8.38 12.36
C ARG A 140 12.81 7.75 11.08
N GLY A 141 11.56 8.03 10.75
CA GLY A 141 10.93 7.48 9.54
C GLY A 141 11.61 7.98 8.25
N VAL A 142 11.92 9.27 8.17
CA VAL A 142 12.65 9.85 7.02
C VAL A 142 14.06 9.28 6.93
N GLU A 143 14.82 9.27 8.04
CA GLU A 143 16.18 8.72 8.06
C GLU A 143 16.22 7.24 7.64
N THR A 144 15.28 6.43 8.14
CA THR A 144 15.20 5.00 7.78
C THR A 144 14.96 4.81 6.29
N ALA A 145 14.03 5.56 5.72
CA ALA A 145 13.75 5.49 4.28
C ALA A 145 14.94 5.99 3.45
N THR A 146 15.61 7.07 3.86
CA THR A 146 16.81 7.59 3.19
C THR A 146 17.92 6.55 3.16
N LEU A 147 18.24 5.95 4.31
CA LEU A 147 19.25 4.89 4.39
C LEU A 147 18.93 3.67 3.54
N PHE A 148 17.64 3.34 3.40
CA PHE A 148 17.22 2.28 2.49
C PHE A 148 17.45 2.67 1.03
N LEU A 149 17.06 3.87 0.62
CA LEU A 149 17.24 4.36 -0.76
C LEU A 149 18.73 4.43 -1.13
N ASP A 150 19.57 5.00 -0.26
CA ASP A 150 21.03 5.08 -0.45
C ASP A 150 21.67 3.69 -0.63
N ARG A 151 21.17 2.71 0.12
CA ARG A 151 21.65 1.32 0.04
C ARG A 151 21.21 0.62 -1.24
N THR A 152 20.01 0.95 -1.73
CA THR A 152 19.41 0.28 -2.90
C THR A 152 19.84 0.91 -4.23
N GLU A 153 20.17 2.20 -4.24
CA GLU A 153 20.58 2.91 -5.46
C GLU A 153 21.68 2.18 -6.26
N PRO A 154 22.82 1.76 -5.66
CA PRO A 154 23.85 1.03 -6.41
C PRO A 154 23.39 -0.37 -6.87
N LEU A 155 22.41 -1.00 -6.19
CA LEU A 155 21.86 -2.29 -6.59
C LEU A 155 20.94 -2.18 -7.80
N LEU A 156 20.38 -0.98 -8.03
CA LEU A 156 19.47 -0.68 -9.13
C LEU A 156 20.17 -0.03 -10.32
N ALA A 157 21.46 0.27 -10.20
CA ALA A 157 22.21 0.87 -11.29
C ALA A 157 22.17 -0.01 -12.55
N GLY A 158 21.61 0.51 -13.62
CA GLY A 158 21.42 -0.18 -14.90
C GLY A 158 20.25 -1.17 -14.95
N LYS A 159 19.42 -1.24 -13.91
CA LYS A 159 18.16 -1.99 -13.92
C LYS A 159 17.00 -1.07 -14.27
N GLU A 160 16.04 -1.60 -15.01
CA GLU A 160 14.80 -0.91 -15.35
C GLU A 160 13.74 -1.09 -14.24
N PHE A 161 13.72 -2.25 -13.59
CA PHE A 161 12.76 -2.63 -12.56
C PHE A 161 13.45 -3.05 -11.26
N LEU A 162 12.72 -3.03 -10.15
CA LEU A 162 13.21 -3.43 -8.83
C LEU A 162 13.54 -4.92 -8.75
N ALA A 163 12.70 -5.75 -9.37
CA ALA A 163 12.82 -7.19 -9.35
C ALA A 163 12.80 -7.76 -10.76
N GLY A 164 13.84 -8.51 -11.12
CA GLY A 164 13.92 -9.15 -12.44
C GLY A 164 13.96 -8.17 -13.61
N ASP A 165 13.43 -8.62 -14.75
CA ASP A 165 13.48 -7.90 -16.03
C ASP A 165 12.11 -7.39 -16.49
N GLU A 166 11.06 -7.55 -15.67
CA GLU A 166 9.70 -7.12 -15.99
C GLU A 166 9.09 -6.30 -14.85
N PHE A 167 8.17 -5.38 -15.22
CA PHE A 167 7.40 -4.59 -14.26
C PHE A 167 6.59 -5.48 -13.31
N SER A 168 6.57 -5.16 -12.02
CA SER A 168 5.97 -5.96 -10.98
C SER A 168 5.28 -5.13 -9.89
N ILE A 169 4.62 -5.80 -8.96
CA ILE A 169 4.05 -5.15 -7.77
C ILE A 169 5.12 -4.46 -6.90
N ALA A 170 6.39 -4.91 -6.97
CA ALA A 170 7.48 -4.25 -6.27
C ALA A 170 7.75 -2.84 -6.82
N ASP A 171 7.62 -2.64 -8.13
CA ASP A 171 7.76 -1.31 -8.77
C ASP A 171 6.61 -0.39 -8.40
N ILE A 172 5.39 -0.91 -8.29
CA ILE A 172 4.22 -0.14 -7.84
C ILE A 172 4.47 0.42 -6.45
N ILE A 173 4.90 -0.40 -5.48
CA ILE A 173 5.18 0.09 -4.12
C ILE A 173 6.39 1.02 -4.10
N GLY A 174 7.42 0.73 -4.89
CA GLY A 174 8.61 1.57 -5.05
C GLY A 174 8.24 2.99 -5.49
N ALA A 175 7.48 3.10 -6.58
CA ALA A 175 7.01 4.38 -7.12
C ALA A 175 6.15 5.15 -6.12
N LEU A 176 5.22 4.48 -5.41
CA LEU A 176 4.40 5.10 -4.38
C LEU A 176 5.22 5.58 -3.18
N THR A 177 6.27 4.82 -2.81
CA THR A 177 7.18 5.18 -1.72
C THR A 177 7.98 6.44 -2.06
N VAL A 178 8.59 6.49 -3.25
CA VAL A 178 9.32 7.67 -3.72
C VAL A 178 8.39 8.89 -3.83
N ASN A 179 7.15 8.70 -4.29
CA ASN A 179 6.17 9.79 -4.35
C ASN A 179 5.73 10.30 -2.97
N MET A 180 5.79 9.45 -1.94
CA MET A 180 5.46 9.83 -0.57
C MET A 180 6.62 10.57 0.13
N ALA A 181 7.85 10.40 -0.35
CA ALA A 181 9.05 11.06 0.16
C ALA A 181 9.22 12.51 -0.37
N LYS A 182 8.44 12.92 -1.37
CA LYS A 182 8.42 14.28 -1.94
C LYS A 182 7.55 15.22 -1.11
#